data_2f83214224029038cd4006bc63a0ce4c
#
_entry.id   2f83214224029038cd4006bc63a0ce4c
#
_cell.length_a   1.000
_cell.length_b   1.000
_cell.length_c   1.000
_cell.angle_alpha   90.00
_cell.angle_beta   90.00
_cell.angle_gamma   90.00
#
_symmetry.space_group_name_H-M   'P 1'
#
loop_
_entity.id
_entity.type
_entity.pdbx_description
1 polymer ?
#
loop_
_entity_poly.entity_id
_entity_poly.type
_entity_poly.pdbx_seq_one_letter_code
_entity_poly.pdbx_strand_id
1 'polypeptide(L)'
;MLRRLLSFLVRWCGLLCVPGGALWALSPTGVYISNFAFHTPNVFWKLFWPAPLLILLGLIGLQLRQSERSGLPQKIGFLVAAVGLVMVTAGDIGLYWLGIDDMFIVTAPAYHTFRIGLIVLAVGSIIFAVTSPRDGALPSWGLLPFVIGSLCGLVSFSRDLGTFGAALWILFGVGWAWLGLSLAVEGFMSYLQKRRSSTAAAAKS
;
A
#
# COMPACT_ATOMS: atom_id res chain seq x y z
N MET A 1 3.83 10.75 24.12
CA MET A 1 4.37 9.79 23.14
C MET A 1 3.50 9.67 21.89
N LEU A 2 2.21 9.43 22.04
CA LEU A 2 1.24 9.25 20.91
C LEU A 2 1.24 10.42 19.92
N ARG A 3 1.18 11.68 20.38
CA ARG A 3 1.18 12.88 19.50
C ARG A 3 2.45 12.97 18.63
N ARG A 4 3.62 12.56 19.14
CA ARG A 4 4.87 12.55 18.36
C ARG A 4 4.84 11.45 17.29
N LEU A 5 4.29 10.29 17.60
CA LEU A 5 4.13 9.18 16.66
C LEU A 5 3.15 9.55 15.54
N LEU A 6 2.01 10.17 15.88
CA LEU A 6 1.04 10.65 14.89
C LEU A 6 1.62 11.73 13.97
N SER A 7 2.35 12.71 14.52
CA SER A 7 3.01 13.73 13.70
C SER A 7 4.10 13.15 12.79
N PHE A 8 4.81 12.11 13.24
CA PHE A 8 5.76 11.36 12.44
C PHE A 8 5.06 10.64 11.28
N LEU A 9 3.99 9.88 11.56
CA LEU A 9 3.22 9.17 10.53
C LEU A 9 2.65 10.12 9.48
N VAL A 10 2.07 11.25 9.88
CA VAL A 10 1.54 12.27 8.96
C VAL A 10 2.65 12.83 8.05
N ARG A 11 3.84 13.03 8.59
CA ARG A 11 4.96 13.60 7.84
C ARG A 11 5.60 12.60 6.88
N TRP A 12 5.68 11.32 7.28
CA TRP A 12 6.44 10.29 6.59
C TRP A 12 5.56 9.26 5.87
N CYS A 13 4.23 9.46 5.83
CA CYS A 13 3.29 8.51 5.22
C CYS A 13 3.66 8.14 3.77
N GLY A 14 4.07 9.10 2.95
CA GLY A 14 4.50 8.85 1.59
C GLY A 14 5.74 7.96 1.53
N LEU A 15 6.75 8.25 2.38
CA LEU A 15 7.99 7.45 2.44
C LEU A 15 7.77 6.02 2.96
N LEU A 16 6.71 5.74 3.70
CA LEU A 16 6.37 4.39 4.11
C LEU A 16 5.65 3.61 3.00
N CYS A 17 4.81 4.26 2.21
CA CYS A 17 4.15 3.63 1.07
C CYS A 17 5.12 3.25 -0.05
N VAL A 18 6.21 3.98 -0.27
CA VAL A 18 7.21 3.67 -1.31
C VAL A 18 7.86 2.30 -1.10
N PRO A 19 8.55 2.02 0.04
CA PRO A 19 9.13 0.70 0.26
C PRO A 19 8.06 -0.39 0.39
N GLY A 20 6.89 -0.10 0.96
CA GLY A 20 5.79 -1.05 1.03
C GLY A 20 5.32 -1.50 -0.35
N GLY A 21 5.07 -0.56 -1.26
CA GLY A 21 4.70 -0.86 -2.65
C GLY A 21 5.81 -1.53 -3.44
N ALA A 22 7.07 -1.13 -3.23
CA ALA A 22 8.23 -1.76 -3.86
C ALA A 22 8.39 -3.23 -3.41
N LEU A 23 8.31 -3.51 -2.12
CA LEU A 23 8.35 -4.88 -1.59
C LEU A 23 7.17 -5.71 -2.11
N TRP A 24 5.98 -5.09 -2.21
CA TRP A 24 4.82 -5.74 -2.81
C TRP A 24 5.05 -6.15 -4.25
N ALA A 25 5.66 -5.29 -5.07
CA ALA A 25 5.96 -5.58 -6.47
C ALA A 25 7.11 -6.60 -6.63
N LEU A 26 8.11 -6.54 -5.73
CA LEU A 26 9.28 -7.43 -5.79
C LEU A 26 8.98 -8.87 -5.40
N SER A 27 8.04 -9.12 -4.47
CA SER A 27 7.75 -10.46 -3.99
C SER A 27 7.31 -11.43 -5.10
N PRO A 28 6.29 -11.14 -5.93
CA PRO A 28 5.91 -12.03 -7.02
C PRO A 28 7.00 -12.12 -8.09
N THR A 29 7.75 -11.05 -8.33
CA THR A 29 8.89 -11.06 -9.25
C THR A 29 9.98 -12.02 -8.76
N GLY A 30 10.31 -11.95 -7.48
CA GLY A 30 11.28 -12.83 -6.84
C GLY A 30 10.85 -14.29 -6.87
N VAL A 31 9.57 -14.58 -6.57
CA VAL A 31 8.98 -15.93 -6.68
C VAL A 31 9.09 -16.46 -8.12
N TYR A 32 8.73 -15.63 -9.10
CA TYR A 32 8.80 -16.02 -10.50
C TYR A 32 10.24 -16.37 -10.93
N ILE A 33 11.19 -15.48 -10.63
CA ILE A 33 12.61 -15.71 -10.96
C ILE A 33 13.17 -16.92 -10.20
N SER A 34 12.84 -17.09 -8.91
CA SER A 34 13.36 -18.19 -8.10
C SER A 34 12.82 -19.55 -8.51
N ASN A 35 11.57 -19.64 -8.98
CA ASN A 35 11.01 -20.85 -9.54
C ASN A 35 11.77 -21.31 -10.80
N PHE A 36 12.24 -20.36 -11.63
CA PHE A 36 13.01 -20.68 -12.81
C PHE A 36 14.49 -21.01 -12.51
N ALA A 37 15.10 -20.28 -11.55
CA ALA A 37 16.55 -20.36 -11.34
C ALA A 37 16.97 -21.25 -10.16
N PHE A 38 16.20 -21.29 -9.06
CA PHE A 38 16.68 -21.83 -7.78
C PHE A 38 15.71 -22.81 -7.08
N HIS A 39 14.50 -23.01 -7.54
CA HIS A 39 13.47 -23.85 -6.92
C HIS A 39 13.17 -23.53 -5.43
N THR A 40 13.39 -22.28 -4.99
CA THR A 40 13.19 -21.83 -3.60
C THR A 40 12.25 -20.63 -3.48
N PRO A 41 10.95 -20.75 -3.87
CA PRO A 41 10.02 -19.63 -3.90
C PRO A 41 9.67 -19.08 -2.49
N ASN A 42 9.80 -19.90 -1.45
CA ASN A 42 9.31 -19.59 -0.11
C ASN A 42 10.03 -18.39 0.56
N VAL A 43 11.29 -18.12 0.20
CA VAL A 43 12.05 -17.00 0.78
C VAL A 43 11.42 -15.66 0.44
N PHE A 44 10.95 -15.47 -0.80
CA PHE A 44 10.33 -14.22 -1.24
C PHE A 44 8.95 -14.01 -0.63
N TRP A 45 8.19 -15.07 -0.41
CA TRP A 45 6.94 -14.99 0.34
C TRP A 45 7.17 -14.67 1.83
N LYS A 46 8.19 -15.27 2.44
CA LYS A 46 8.59 -14.93 3.84
C LYS A 46 9.03 -13.48 4.00
N LEU A 47 9.53 -12.84 2.95
CA LEU A 47 9.91 -11.42 2.94
C LEU A 47 8.75 -10.47 2.62
N PHE A 48 7.57 -11.00 2.30
CA PHE A 48 6.43 -10.19 1.89
C PHE A 48 5.72 -9.47 3.05
N TRP A 49 5.66 -10.08 4.24
CA TRP A 49 4.89 -9.56 5.38
C TRP A 49 5.14 -8.09 5.78
N PRO A 50 6.35 -7.51 5.61
CA PRO A 50 6.55 -6.09 5.93
C PRO A 50 5.84 -5.17 4.94
N ALA A 51 5.58 -5.61 3.69
CA ALA A 51 4.95 -4.79 2.67
C ALA A 51 3.56 -4.28 3.08
N PRO A 52 2.59 -5.15 3.45
CA PRO A 52 1.28 -4.69 3.87
C PRO A 52 1.31 -3.86 5.15
N LEU A 53 2.25 -4.11 6.08
CA LEU A 53 2.39 -3.30 7.29
C LEU A 53 2.89 -1.88 6.98
N LEU A 54 3.87 -1.74 6.10
CA LEU A 54 4.37 -0.44 5.67
C LEU A 54 3.29 0.35 4.94
N ILE A 55 2.51 -0.31 4.07
CA ILE A 55 1.36 0.29 3.39
C ILE A 55 0.30 0.71 4.41
N LEU A 56 0.00 -0.12 5.40
CA LEU A 56 -0.97 0.19 6.46
C LEU A 56 -0.57 1.43 7.25
N LEU A 57 0.68 1.52 7.67
CA LEU A 57 1.21 2.70 8.37
C LEU A 57 1.16 3.95 7.51
N GLY A 58 1.51 3.83 6.23
CA GLY A 58 1.38 4.91 5.26
C GLY A 58 -0.07 5.35 5.05
N LEU A 59 -1.00 4.40 4.93
CA LEU A 59 -2.43 4.65 4.76
C LEU A 59 -3.03 5.35 6.00
N ILE A 60 -2.64 4.93 7.21
CA ILE A 60 -3.02 5.61 8.47
C ILE A 60 -2.53 7.06 8.47
N GLY A 61 -1.26 7.29 8.13
CA GLY A 61 -0.70 8.62 8.05
C GLY A 61 -1.43 9.52 7.03
N LEU A 62 -1.79 8.95 5.88
CA LEU A 62 -2.55 9.63 4.84
C LEU A 62 -3.97 9.98 5.31
N GLN A 63 -4.67 9.05 5.96
CA GLN A 63 -6.00 9.30 6.52
C GLN A 63 -5.98 10.39 7.59
N LEU A 64 -4.96 10.40 8.46
CA LEU A 64 -4.78 11.45 9.47
C LEU A 64 -4.54 12.83 8.82
N ARG A 65 -3.77 12.89 7.73
CA ARG A 65 -3.52 14.12 6.98
C ARG A 65 -4.80 14.67 6.33
N GLN A 66 -5.71 13.80 5.93
CA GLN A 66 -6.97 14.16 5.26
C GLN A 66 -8.18 14.23 6.21
N SER A 67 -8.02 13.93 7.50
CA SER A 67 -9.10 13.70 8.45
C SER A 67 -10.14 14.83 8.54
N GLU A 68 -9.71 16.08 8.41
CA GLU A 68 -10.59 17.26 8.46
C GLU A 68 -11.46 17.44 7.21
N ARG A 69 -11.03 16.87 6.07
CA ARG A 69 -11.70 17.01 4.75
C ARG A 69 -12.34 15.71 4.27
N SER A 70 -12.08 14.60 4.97
CA SER A 70 -12.54 13.28 4.57
C SER A 70 -14.04 13.10 4.82
N GLY A 71 -14.79 12.81 3.75
CA GLY A 71 -16.18 12.39 3.82
C GLY A 71 -16.35 10.95 4.34
N LEU A 72 -17.59 10.58 4.67
CA LEU A 72 -17.93 9.23 5.12
C LEU A 72 -17.48 8.13 4.14
N PRO A 73 -17.68 8.25 2.80
CA PRO A 73 -17.24 7.21 1.85
C PRO A 73 -15.74 6.97 1.86
N GLN A 74 -14.93 8.02 2.02
CA GLN A 74 -13.48 7.90 2.11
C GLN A 74 -13.05 7.17 3.40
N LYS A 75 -13.70 7.45 4.53
CA LYS A 75 -13.45 6.73 5.80
C LYS A 75 -13.79 5.25 5.68
N ILE A 76 -14.88 4.92 4.98
CA ILE A 76 -15.25 3.54 4.69
C ILE A 76 -14.18 2.88 3.81
N GLY A 77 -13.75 3.52 2.72
CA GLY A 77 -12.69 3.02 1.86
C GLY A 77 -11.39 2.77 2.62
N PHE A 78 -10.98 3.72 3.49
CA PHE A 78 -9.84 3.55 4.39
C PHE A 78 -9.99 2.32 5.30
N LEU A 79 -11.14 2.18 5.98
CA LEU A 79 -11.37 1.09 6.91
C LEU A 79 -11.35 -0.26 6.19
N VAL A 80 -12.00 -0.36 5.03
CA VAL A 80 -12.02 -1.58 4.20
C VAL A 80 -10.60 -1.94 3.76
N ALA A 81 -9.81 -0.98 3.27
CA ALA A 81 -8.42 -1.21 2.87
C ALA A 81 -7.55 -1.63 4.06
N ALA A 82 -7.72 -1.00 5.23
CA ALA A 82 -6.98 -1.35 6.45
C ALA A 82 -7.30 -2.78 6.92
N VAL A 83 -8.57 -3.17 6.92
CA VAL A 83 -8.98 -4.54 7.24
C VAL A 83 -8.37 -5.52 6.25
N GLY A 84 -8.40 -5.22 4.94
CA GLY A 84 -7.74 -6.02 3.91
C GLY A 84 -6.25 -6.22 4.18
N LEU A 85 -5.52 -5.15 4.53
CA LEU A 85 -4.08 -5.21 4.86
C LEU A 85 -3.80 -6.08 6.09
N VAL A 86 -4.62 -5.99 7.14
CA VAL A 86 -4.50 -6.84 8.33
C VAL A 86 -4.75 -8.31 7.96
N MET A 87 -5.78 -8.60 7.16
CA MET A 87 -6.07 -9.95 6.70
C MET A 87 -4.95 -10.53 5.84
N VAL A 88 -4.39 -9.72 4.91
CA VAL A 88 -3.23 -10.11 4.09
C VAL A 88 -2.04 -10.45 4.97
N THR A 89 -1.72 -9.60 5.94
CA THR A 89 -0.59 -9.83 6.86
C THR A 89 -0.80 -11.09 7.70
N ALA A 90 -1.99 -11.26 8.28
CA ALA A 90 -2.30 -12.44 9.09
C ALA A 90 -2.27 -13.72 8.27
N GLY A 91 -2.82 -13.68 7.05
CA GLY A 91 -2.82 -14.81 6.13
C GLY A 91 -1.40 -15.19 5.67
N ASP A 92 -0.57 -14.19 5.34
CA ASP A 92 0.83 -14.40 4.95
C ASP A 92 1.66 -15.04 6.07
N ILE A 93 1.54 -14.50 7.29
CA ILE A 93 2.20 -15.07 8.47
C ILE A 93 1.71 -16.49 8.71
N GLY A 94 0.40 -16.74 8.63
CA GLY A 94 -0.16 -18.08 8.79
C GLY A 94 0.36 -19.09 7.78
N LEU A 95 0.49 -18.68 6.51
CA LEU A 95 0.95 -19.54 5.42
C LEU A 95 2.45 -19.83 5.47
N TYR A 96 3.29 -18.81 5.66
CA TYR A 96 4.72 -18.93 5.40
C TYR A 96 5.61 -18.93 6.64
N TRP A 97 5.09 -18.49 7.81
CA TRP A 97 5.85 -18.42 9.04
C TRP A 97 5.43 -19.48 10.06
N LEU A 98 4.14 -19.85 10.11
CA LEU A 98 3.64 -20.84 11.07
C LEU A 98 3.72 -22.27 10.55
N GLY A 99 4.37 -22.49 9.40
CA GLY A 99 4.70 -23.84 8.91
C GLY A 99 3.52 -24.62 8.31
N ILE A 100 2.50 -23.91 7.84
CA ILE A 100 1.41 -24.52 7.07
C ILE A 100 1.88 -24.70 5.59
N ASP A 101 3.14 -25.08 5.42
CA ASP A 101 3.79 -25.34 4.11
C ASP A 101 3.37 -26.67 3.48
N ASP A 102 2.33 -27.34 3.99
CA ASP A 102 1.92 -28.65 3.53
C ASP A 102 1.12 -28.57 2.23
N MET A 103 1.10 -29.68 1.51
CA MET A 103 0.49 -29.93 0.20
C MET A 103 -0.98 -29.51 0.06
N PHE A 104 -1.60 -29.01 1.14
CA PHE A 104 -2.98 -28.56 1.24
C PHE A 104 -3.13 -27.04 1.48
N ILE A 105 -2.13 -26.24 1.07
CA ILE A 105 -2.17 -24.77 1.22
C ILE A 105 -3.50 -24.15 0.78
N VAL A 106 -4.07 -24.64 -0.33
CA VAL A 106 -5.31 -24.11 -0.92
C VAL A 106 -6.54 -24.30 -0.01
N THR A 107 -6.55 -25.30 0.86
CA THR A 107 -7.63 -25.59 1.80
C THR A 107 -7.41 -24.95 3.18
N ALA A 108 -6.22 -24.42 3.43
CA ALA A 108 -5.88 -23.81 4.71
C ALA A 108 -6.69 -22.52 4.96
N PRO A 109 -7.23 -22.31 6.16
CA PRO A 109 -7.92 -21.07 6.51
C PRO A 109 -7.06 -19.81 6.29
N ALA A 110 -5.75 -19.91 6.50
CA ALA A 110 -4.81 -18.83 6.27
C ALA A 110 -4.75 -18.40 4.78
N TYR A 111 -4.84 -19.36 3.84
CA TYR A 111 -4.89 -19.07 2.41
C TYR A 111 -6.16 -18.29 2.04
N HIS A 112 -7.31 -18.73 2.55
CA HIS A 112 -8.56 -18.01 2.31
C HIS A 112 -8.55 -16.62 2.93
N THR A 113 -8.01 -16.47 4.13
CA THR A 113 -7.84 -15.17 4.79
C THR A 113 -6.96 -14.25 3.96
N PHE A 114 -5.82 -14.75 3.48
CA PHE A 114 -4.90 -14.02 2.61
C PHE A 114 -5.61 -13.56 1.33
N ARG A 115 -6.24 -14.48 0.60
CA ARG A 115 -6.89 -14.21 -0.68
C ARG A 115 -8.07 -13.24 -0.55
N ILE A 116 -8.94 -13.43 0.44
CA ILE A 116 -10.05 -12.52 0.72
C ILE A 116 -9.50 -11.15 1.11
N GLY A 117 -8.46 -11.11 1.94
CA GLY A 117 -7.78 -9.87 2.33
C GLY A 117 -7.27 -9.06 1.14
N LEU A 118 -6.71 -9.71 0.12
CA LEU A 118 -6.26 -9.06 -1.11
C LEU A 118 -7.42 -8.41 -1.89
N ILE A 119 -8.56 -9.10 -2.00
CA ILE A 119 -9.76 -8.57 -2.67
C ILE A 119 -10.32 -7.38 -1.89
N VAL A 120 -10.46 -7.54 -0.57
CA VAL A 120 -10.95 -6.48 0.34
C VAL A 120 -10.04 -5.25 0.26
N LEU A 121 -8.72 -5.45 0.26
CA LEU A 121 -7.74 -4.37 0.10
C LEU A 121 -7.92 -3.64 -1.24
N ALA A 122 -8.02 -4.37 -2.34
CA ALA A 122 -8.17 -3.76 -3.66
C ALA A 122 -9.47 -2.94 -3.76
N VAL A 123 -10.59 -3.48 -3.29
CA VAL A 123 -11.88 -2.77 -3.23
C VAL A 123 -11.79 -1.53 -2.35
N GLY A 124 -11.24 -1.66 -1.15
CA GLY A 124 -11.05 -0.54 -0.23
C GLY A 124 -10.17 0.56 -0.82
N SER A 125 -9.09 0.17 -1.52
CA SER A 125 -8.18 1.11 -2.20
C SER A 125 -8.88 1.87 -3.31
N ILE A 126 -9.73 1.22 -4.11
CA ILE A 126 -10.51 1.87 -5.16
C ILE A 126 -11.50 2.88 -4.56
N ILE A 127 -12.28 2.46 -3.54
CA ILE A 127 -13.23 3.35 -2.86
C ILE A 127 -12.48 4.55 -2.27
N PHE A 128 -11.38 4.31 -1.57
CA PHE A 128 -10.56 5.36 -0.96
C PHE A 128 -10.06 6.36 -2.02
N ALA A 129 -9.52 5.87 -3.14
CA ALA A 129 -8.98 6.72 -4.19
C ALA A 129 -10.05 7.56 -4.88
N VAL A 130 -11.19 6.94 -5.25
CA VAL A 130 -12.29 7.63 -5.98
C VAL A 130 -12.97 8.68 -5.10
N THR A 131 -13.06 8.42 -3.79
CA THR A 131 -13.72 9.32 -2.83
C THR A 131 -12.77 10.33 -2.20
N SER A 132 -11.47 10.24 -2.46
CA SER A 132 -10.49 11.24 -1.98
C SER A 132 -10.75 12.60 -2.60
N PRO A 133 -10.82 13.68 -1.79
CA PRO A 133 -11.09 15.03 -2.32
C PRO A 133 -9.96 15.46 -3.26
N ARG A 134 -10.34 15.94 -4.44
CA ARG A 134 -9.40 16.42 -5.46
C ARG A 134 -8.61 17.65 -5.04
N ASP A 135 -9.19 18.45 -4.15
CA ASP A 135 -8.56 19.67 -3.58
C ASP A 135 -7.77 19.36 -2.29
N GLY A 136 -7.49 18.09 -2.04
CA GLY A 136 -6.85 17.60 -0.83
C GLY A 136 -5.34 17.42 -0.94
N ALA A 137 -4.83 16.61 -0.03
CA ALA A 137 -3.41 16.27 0.08
C ALA A 137 -2.91 15.30 -1.00
N LEU A 138 -3.77 14.87 -1.93
CA LEU A 138 -3.43 13.94 -3.00
C LEU A 138 -3.37 14.65 -4.33
N PRO A 139 -2.21 14.67 -5.01
CA PRO A 139 -2.11 15.21 -6.36
C PRO A 139 -2.89 14.32 -7.33
N SER A 140 -3.58 14.94 -8.28
CA SER A 140 -4.36 14.22 -9.30
C SER A 140 -3.51 13.22 -10.11
N TRP A 141 -2.23 13.55 -10.35
CA TRP A 141 -1.29 12.67 -11.04
C TRP A 141 -0.85 11.45 -10.20
N GLY A 142 -0.98 11.51 -8.86
CA GLY A 142 -0.74 10.38 -7.97
C GLY A 142 -1.91 9.40 -7.88
N LEU A 143 -3.14 9.89 -8.04
CA LEU A 143 -4.35 9.07 -7.91
C LEU A 143 -4.56 8.10 -9.08
N LEU A 144 -4.29 8.53 -10.31
CA LEU A 144 -4.58 7.73 -11.50
C LEU A 144 -3.80 6.41 -11.52
N PRO A 145 -2.46 6.39 -11.35
CA PRO A 145 -1.71 5.13 -11.27
C PRO A 145 -2.12 4.25 -10.10
N PHE A 146 -2.51 4.86 -8.97
CA PHE A 146 -3.00 4.13 -7.81
C PHE A 146 -4.35 3.43 -8.07
N VAL A 147 -5.30 4.09 -8.74
CA VAL A 147 -6.57 3.49 -9.16
C VAL A 147 -6.34 2.36 -10.15
N ILE A 148 -5.51 2.59 -11.18
CA ILE A 148 -5.16 1.57 -12.18
C ILE A 148 -4.52 0.37 -11.49
N GLY A 149 -3.54 0.56 -10.63
CA GLY A 149 -2.91 -0.49 -9.84
C GLY A 149 -3.92 -1.27 -9.02
N SER A 150 -4.85 -0.58 -8.34
CA SER A 150 -5.88 -1.22 -7.52
C SER A 150 -6.87 -2.05 -8.34
N LEU A 151 -7.24 -1.60 -9.54
CA LEU A 151 -8.06 -2.37 -10.49
C LEU A 151 -7.31 -3.59 -11.00
N CYS A 152 -6.02 -3.45 -11.35
CA CYS A 152 -5.16 -4.56 -11.72
C CYS A 152 -5.06 -5.59 -10.59
N GLY A 153 -4.89 -5.14 -9.36
CA GLY A 153 -4.90 -5.99 -8.17
C GLY A 153 -6.21 -6.76 -8.02
N LEU A 154 -7.35 -6.08 -8.14
CA LEU A 154 -8.66 -6.72 -8.02
C LEU A 154 -8.85 -7.85 -9.05
N VAL A 155 -8.44 -7.63 -10.29
CA VAL A 155 -8.50 -8.64 -11.36
C VAL A 155 -7.57 -9.81 -11.05
N SER A 156 -6.32 -9.52 -10.64
CA SER A 156 -5.32 -10.54 -10.30
C SER A 156 -5.77 -11.41 -9.12
N PHE A 157 -6.34 -10.80 -8.09
CA PHE A 157 -6.69 -11.50 -6.83
C PHE A 157 -8.00 -12.27 -6.94
N SER A 158 -8.90 -11.89 -7.86
CA SER A 158 -10.16 -12.57 -8.06
C SER A 158 -10.06 -13.83 -8.93
N ARG A 159 -9.03 -13.92 -9.78
CA ARG A 159 -8.84 -15.03 -10.73
C ARG A 159 -7.39 -15.51 -10.74
N ASP A 160 -7.22 -16.80 -10.98
CA ASP A 160 -5.90 -17.34 -11.25
C ASP A 160 -5.56 -17.12 -12.74
N LEU A 161 -4.69 -16.14 -12.98
CA LEU A 161 -4.27 -15.72 -14.32
C LEU A 161 -2.81 -16.11 -14.62
N GLY A 162 -2.22 -16.98 -13.81
CA GLY A 162 -0.83 -17.42 -14.00
C GLY A 162 0.15 -16.23 -14.08
N THR A 163 1.03 -16.25 -15.08
CA THR A 163 2.05 -15.20 -15.29
C THR A 163 1.45 -13.81 -15.48
N PHE A 164 0.31 -13.72 -16.17
CA PHE A 164 -0.38 -12.42 -16.35
C PHE A 164 -0.89 -11.88 -15.02
N GLY A 165 -1.37 -12.76 -14.13
CA GLY A 165 -1.74 -12.39 -12.77
C GLY A 165 -0.57 -11.78 -11.98
N ALA A 166 0.64 -12.36 -12.12
CA ALA A 166 1.85 -11.80 -11.49
C ALA A 166 2.18 -10.39 -11.98
N ALA A 167 2.04 -10.10 -13.27
CA ALA A 167 2.23 -8.76 -13.82
C ALA A 167 1.23 -7.75 -13.24
N LEU A 168 -0.04 -8.13 -13.11
CA LEU A 168 -1.07 -7.29 -12.50
C LEU A 168 -0.81 -7.06 -11.00
N TRP A 169 -0.27 -8.05 -10.30
CA TRP A 169 0.16 -7.93 -8.90
C TRP A 169 1.29 -6.90 -8.74
N ILE A 170 2.27 -6.93 -9.65
CA ILE A 170 3.34 -5.93 -9.68
C ILE A 170 2.77 -4.53 -9.89
N LEU A 171 1.83 -4.36 -10.82
CA LEU A 171 1.18 -3.07 -11.08
C LEU A 171 0.43 -2.54 -9.85
N PHE A 172 -0.16 -3.41 -9.04
CA PHE A 172 -0.76 -3.03 -7.76
C PHE A 172 0.28 -2.44 -6.80
N GLY A 173 1.42 -3.12 -6.62
CA GLY A 173 2.54 -2.62 -5.80
C GLY A 173 3.12 -1.31 -6.31
N VAL A 174 3.29 -1.19 -7.63
CA VAL A 174 3.74 0.05 -8.28
C VAL A 174 2.77 1.20 -8.02
N GLY A 175 1.46 0.95 -8.05
CA GLY A 175 0.43 1.94 -7.72
C GLY A 175 0.60 2.52 -6.30
N TRP A 176 0.86 1.67 -5.32
CA TRP A 176 1.14 2.09 -3.94
C TRP A 176 2.46 2.85 -3.80
N ALA A 177 3.53 2.37 -4.47
CA ALA A 177 4.82 3.07 -4.47
C ALA A 177 4.71 4.45 -5.12
N TRP A 178 3.98 4.56 -6.22
CA TRP A 178 3.72 5.82 -6.91
C TRP A 178 2.92 6.80 -6.06
N LEU A 179 1.88 6.33 -5.38
CA LEU A 179 1.12 7.14 -4.43
C LEU A 179 2.04 7.68 -3.33
N GLY A 180 2.89 6.82 -2.77
CA GLY A 180 3.87 7.21 -1.77
C GLY A 180 4.85 8.26 -2.26
N LEU A 181 5.38 8.10 -3.48
CA LEU A 181 6.30 9.06 -4.10
C LEU A 181 5.63 10.42 -4.33
N SER A 182 4.41 10.43 -4.84
CA SER A 182 3.66 11.66 -5.08
C SER A 182 3.42 12.45 -3.79
N LEU A 183 3.09 11.77 -2.70
CA LEU A 183 2.93 12.38 -1.37
C LEU A 183 4.23 12.93 -0.80
N ALA A 184 5.34 12.20 -1.00
CA ALA A 184 6.66 12.63 -0.53
C ALA A 184 7.13 13.89 -1.27
N VAL A 185 6.93 13.96 -2.59
CA VAL A 185 7.27 15.12 -3.41
C VAL A 185 6.47 16.34 -3.00
N GLU A 186 5.15 16.21 -2.80
CA GLU A 186 4.33 17.34 -2.32
C GLU A 186 4.73 17.83 -0.93
N GLY A 187 5.01 16.90 -0.02
CA GLY A 187 5.49 17.25 1.32
C GLY A 187 6.80 18.05 1.27
N PHE A 188 7.71 17.67 0.39
CA PHE A 188 8.98 18.36 0.18
C PHE A 188 8.78 19.75 -0.45
N MET A 189 7.96 19.87 -1.48
CA MET A 189 7.66 21.15 -2.13
C MET A 189 7.02 22.15 -1.18
N SER A 190 6.06 21.73 -0.37
CA SER A 190 5.42 22.54 0.66
C SER A 190 6.42 23.03 1.71
N TYR A 191 7.37 22.19 2.11
CA TYR A 191 8.44 22.57 3.03
C TYR A 191 9.35 23.65 2.44
N LEU A 192 9.77 23.51 1.18
CA LEU A 192 10.61 24.51 0.50
C LEU A 192 9.90 25.85 0.35
N GLN A 193 8.62 25.84 0.02
CA GLN A 193 7.81 27.06 -0.11
C GLN A 193 7.70 27.80 1.23
N LYS A 194 7.45 27.09 2.33
CA LYS A 194 7.40 27.65 3.68
C LYS A 194 8.75 28.28 4.07
N ARG A 195 9.86 27.63 3.75
CA ARG A 195 11.21 28.15 4.04
C ARG A 195 11.50 29.43 3.27
N ARG A 196 11.12 29.49 1.98
CA ARG A 196 11.29 30.69 1.15
C ARG A 196 10.48 31.87 1.69
N SER A 197 9.23 31.65 2.09
CA SER A 197 8.39 32.72 2.65
C SER A 197 8.94 33.27 3.98
N SER A 198 9.48 32.39 4.85
CA SER A 198 10.10 32.83 6.11
C SER A 198 11.37 33.66 5.88
N THR A 199 12.20 33.27 4.91
CA THR A 199 13.41 34.02 4.56
C THR A 199 13.07 35.39 3.94
N ALA A 200 12.04 35.47 3.11
CA ALA A 200 11.56 36.72 2.51
C ALA A 200 10.93 37.65 3.54
N ALA A 201 10.28 37.12 4.58
CA ALA A 201 9.75 37.93 5.69
C ALA A 201 10.89 38.52 6.55
N ALA A 202 11.91 37.72 6.86
CA ALA A 202 13.08 38.15 7.63
C ALA A 202 13.94 39.21 6.89
N ALA A 203 13.93 39.24 5.56
CA ALA A 203 14.64 40.24 4.76
C ALA A 203 13.92 41.58 4.67
N LYS A 204 12.65 41.66 5.11
CA LYS A 204 11.84 42.90 5.11
C LYS A 204 11.75 43.57 6.50
N SER A 205 12.20 42.89 7.54
CA SER A 205 12.32 43.41 8.93
C SER A 205 13.69 44.04 9.15
#